data_be49cba73ff412d1392245a3f93aabaa
#
_entry.id   be49cba73ff412d1392245a3f93aabaa
#
_cell.length_a   1.000
_cell.length_b   1.000
_cell.length_c   1.000
_cell.angle_alpha   90.00
_cell.angle_beta   90.00
_cell.angle_gamma   90.00
#
_symmetry.space_group_name_H-M   'P 1'
#
loop_
_entity.id
_entity.type
_entity.pdbx_description
1 polymer ?
#
loop_
_entity_poly.entity_id
_entity_poly.type
_entity_poly.pdbx_seq_one_letter_code
_entity_poly.pdbx_strand_id
1 'polypeptide(L)'
;MAERFKVRVTKDHLVFCSGHFISYEGDKCERLHGHNYRTAVEIEGGLDENQYVFDFIALKHCTKAITDELDHRMMLATRNPHIIVEESADAVSVRYRDRRWLFPREDCVLLPIENTTAELLARYIAHRLVDELRKHHRFIPEVLRVEVEENIGQSATVEWRP
;
A
#
# COMPACT_ATOMS: atom_id res chain seq x y z
N MET A 1 19.09 28.91 10.01
CA MET A 1 18.64 27.69 9.28
C MET A 1 17.30 27.30 9.85
N ALA A 2 16.32 27.01 9.02
CA ALA A 2 15.02 26.52 9.52
C ALA A 2 15.17 25.05 9.92
N GLU A 3 14.74 24.72 11.15
CA GLU A 3 14.69 23.34 11.62
C GLU A 3 13.59 22.58 10.90
N ARG A 4 13.84 21.30 10.66
CA ARG A 4 12.87 20.38 10.08
C ARG A 4 12.73 19.17 10.98
N PHE A 5 11.51 18.74 11.14
CA PHE A 5 11.17 17.64 12.02
C PHE A 5 10.57 16.49 11.23
N LYS A 6 10.75 15.28 11.75
CA LYS A 6 10.19 14.06 11.20
C LYS A 6 9.39 13.33 12.26
N VAL A 7 8.19 12.92 11.89
CA VAL A 7 7.37 12.02 12.70
C VAL A 7 7.23 10.70 11.97
N ARG A 8 7.39 9.59 12.68
CA ARG A 8 7.30 8.26 12.09
C ARG A 8 6.39 7.37 12.92
N VAL A 9 5.54 6.62 12.22
CA VAL A 9 4.69 5.58 12.79
C VAL A 9 5.07 4.25 12.15
N THR A 10 5.47 3.29 12.98
CA THR A 10 5.74 1.91 12.62
C THR A 10 5.26 1.03 13.77
N LYS A 11 4.15 0.34 13.58
CA LYS A 11 3.48 -0.41 14.64
C LYS A 11 3.04 -1.78 14.13
N ASP A 12 2.98 -2.73 15.04
CA ASP A 12 2.54 -4.09 14.74
C ASP A 12 1.10 -4.15 14.16
N HIS A 13 0.26 -3.16 14.48
CA HIS A 13 -1.09 -3.08 13.91
C HIS A 13 -1.17 -2.44 12.51
N LEU A 14 -0.05 -2.02 11.93
CA LEU A 14 0.07 -1.67 10.52
C LEU A 14 0.58 -2.85 9.69
N VAL A 15 0.37 -4.05 10.17
CA VAL A 15 0.60 -5.31 9.45
C VAL A 15 -0.67 -5.69 8.72
N PHE A 16 -0.52 -6.19 7.50
CA PHE A 16 -1.61 -6.83 6.75
C PHE A 16 -1.13 -8.14 6.12
N CYS A 17 -1.93 -9.18 6.24
CA CYS A 17 -1.67 -10.49 5.64
C CYS A 17 -2.39 -10.60 4.32
N SER A 18 -1.68 -10.77 3.22
CA SER A 18 -2.31 -10.79 1.90
C SER A 18 -1.65 -11.79 0.97
N GLY A 19 -2.49 -12.42 0.13
CA GLY A 19 -2.03 -13.22 -0.99
C GLY A 19 -1.72 -12.35 -2.20
N HIS A 20 -0.70 -12.73 -2.96
CA HIS A 20 -0.38 -12.09 -4.24
C HIS A 20 0.45 -13.01 -5.15
N PHE A 21 0.72 -12.52 -6.33
CA PHE A 21 1.76 -12.97 -7.26
C PHE A 21 2.10 -11.85 -8.23
N ILE A 22 3.36 -11.74 -8.59
CA ILE A 22 3.85 -10.71 -9.50
C ILE A 22 4.26 -11.28 -10.86
N SER A 23 4.27 -10.42 -11.87
CA SER A 23 5.02 -10.66 -13.10
C SER A 23 6.44 -10.09 -12.96
N TYR A 24 7.45 -10.79 -13.47
CA TYR A 24 8.85 -10.40 -13.37
C TYR A 24 9.65 -10.87 -14.60
N GLU A 25 10.86 -10.37 -14.77
CA GLU A 25 11.74 -10.70 -15.89
C GLU A 25 11.01 -10.67 -17.25
N GLY A 26 10.28 -9.59 -17.49
CA GLY A 26 9.51 -9.38 -18.70
C GLY A 26 8.12 -10.01 -18.65
N ASP A 27 8.02 -11.33 -18.71
CA ASP A 27 6.74 -12.02 -18.84
C ASP A 27 6.56 -13.27 -17.97
N LYS A 28 7.44 -13.49 -16.99
CA LYS A 28 7.27 -14.59 -16.02
C LYS A 28 6.24 -14.21 -14.97
N CYS A 29 5.57 -15.19 -14.40
CA CYS A 29 4.60 -14.99 -13.33
C CYS A 29 4.92 -15.95 -12.18
N GLU A 30 5.02 -15.41 -10.98
CA GLU A 30 5.21 -16.16 -9.76
C GLU A 30 4.09 -17.17 -9.50
N ARG A 31 4.33 -18.05 -8.56
CA ARG A 31 3.25 -18.84 -7.93
C ARG A 31 2.52 -17.99 -6.91
N LEU A 32 1.24 -18.28 -6.73
CA LEU A 32 0.45 -17.70 -5.66
C LEU A 32 1.09 -18.01 -4.30
N HIS A 33 1.30 -16.97 -3.52
CA HIS A 33 1.81 -17.02 -2.15
C HIS A 33 1.33 -15.80 -1.36
N GLY A 34 1.78 -15.62 -0.15
CA GLY A 34 1.38 -14.50 0.67
C GLY A 34 2.44 -14.11 1.69
N HIS A 35 2.30 -12.90 2.20
CA HIS A 35 3.17 -12.31 3.21
C HIS A 35 2.39 -11.62 4.31
N ASN A 36 3.04 -11.47 5.47
CA ASN A 36 2.64 -10.54 6.50
C ASN A 36 3.39 -9.22 6.28
N TYR A 37 2.83 -8.38 5.42
CA TYR A 37 3.39 -7.08 5.10
C TYR A 37 3.40 -6.16 6.32
N ARG A 38 4.44 -5.37 6.47
CA ARG A 38 4.54 -4.33 7.50
C ARG A 38 4.65 -2.98 6.85
N THR A 39 3.88 -2.01 7.36
CA THR A 39 3.89 -0.65 6.84
C THR A 39 4.48 0.31 7.86
N ALA A 40 5.35 1.20 7.41
CA ALA A 40 5.82 2.35 8.17
C ALA A 40 5.57 3.63 7.39
N VAL A 41 5.24 4.69 8.10
CA VAL A 41 4.93 6.00 7.52
C VAL A 41 5.74 7.07 8.22
N GLU A 42 6.38 7.96 7.45
CA GLU A 42 7.12 9.12 7.93
C GLU A 42 6.61 10.39 7.26
N ILE A 43 6.34 11.42 8.04
CA ILE A 43 6.01 12.77 7.58
C ILE A 43 7.11 13.73 8.02
N GLU A 44 7.56 14.60 7.12
CA GLU A 44 8.52 15.64 7.39
C GLU A 44 7.89 17.01 7.14
N GLY A 45 8.17 17.97 8.03
CA GLY A 45 7.67 19.34 7.91
C GLY A 45 8.10 20.24 9.07
N GLY A 46 7.57 21.45 9.08
CA GLY A 46 7.66 22.37 10.21
C GLY A 46 6.69 22.00 11.34
N LEU A 47 6.83 22.66 12.49
CA LEU A 47 5.89 22.53 13.58
C LEU A 47 4.67 23.44 13.36
N ASP A 48 3.50 22.96 13.75
CA ASP A 48 2.28 23.76 13.79
C ASP A 48 2.18 24.58 15.08
N GLU A 49 1.01 25.18 15.33
CA GLU A 49 0.72 25.95 16.55
C GLU A 49 0.77 25.12 17.83
N ASN A 50 0.63 23.79 17.75
CA ASN A 50 0.72 22.85 18.86
C ASN A 50 2.13 22.27 19.03
N GLN A 51 3.11 22.75 18.25
CA GLN A 51 4.51 22.32 18.29
C GLN A 51 4.74 20.86 17.86
N TYR A 52 3.94 20.34 16.92
CA TYR A 52 4.18 19.05 16.27
C TYR A 52 3.98 19.14 14.76
N VAL A 53 4.61 18.22 14.01
CA VAL A 53 4.48 18.14 12.54
C VAL A 53 3.09 17.63 12.16
N PHE A 54 2.63 16.60 12.82
CA PHE A 54 1.31 15.99 12.65
C PHE A 54 1.02 15.03 13.80
N ASP A 55 -0.26 14.88 14.16
CA ASP A 55 -0.70 14.00 15.23
C ASP A 55 -0.44 12.53 14.93
N PHE A 56 0.29 11.83 15.82
CA PHE A 56 0.63 10.41 15.67
C PHE A 56 -0.59 9.50 15.65
N ILE A 57 -1.63 9.84 16.41
CA ILE A 57 -2.83 9.01 16.52
C ILE A 57 -3.61 9.11 15.21
N ALA A 58 -3.78 10.32 14.68
CA ALA A 58 -4.43 10.56 13.43
C ALA A 58 -3.68 9.88 12.26
N LEU A 59 -2.34 10.03 12.20
CA LEU A 59 -1.50 9.39 11.18
C LEU A 59 -1.65 7.86 11.21
N LYS A 60 -1.60 7.28 12.40
CA LYS A 60 -1.79 5.86 12.61
C LYS A 60 -3.17 5.38 12.14
N HIS A 61 -4.24 6.09 12.49
CA HIS A 61 -5.60 5.71 12.11
C HIS A 61 -5.83 5.80 10.60
N CYS A 62 -5.36 6.87 9.95
CA CYS A 62 -5.45 7.01 8.50
C CYS A 62 -4.69 5.89 7.77
N THR A 63 -3.47 5.57 8.24
CA THR A 63 -2.68 4.49 7.64
C THR A 63 -3.36 3.13 7.86
N LYS A 64 -3.84 2.88 9.10
CA LYS A 64 -4.51 1.62 9.42
C LYS A 64 -5.76 1.39 8.58
N ALA A 65 -6.58 2.40 8.36
CA ALA A 65 -7.77 2.28 7.53
C ALA A 65 -7.44 1.77 6.11
N ILE A 66 -6.30 2.20 5.56
CA ILE A 66 -5.85 1.77 4.23
C ILE A 66 -5.31 0.33 4.28
N THR A 67 -4.50 0.00 5.29
CA THR A 67 -3.92 -1.36 5.40
C THR A 67 -4.99 -2.41 5.74
N ASP A 68 -6.06 -2.04 6.48
CA ASP A 68 -7.17 -2.94 6.77
C ASP A 68 -7.97 -3.33 5.51
N GLU A 69 -8.01 -2.47 4.49
CA GLU A 69 -8.63 -2.81 3.21
C GLU A 69 -7.84 -3.91 2.46
N LEU A 70 -6.54 -4.02 2.73
CA LEU A 70 -5.65 -5.00 2.12
C LEU A 70 -5.61 -6.31 2.92
N ASP A 71 -5.89 -6.24 4.22
CA ASP A 71 -5.70 -7.35 5.15
C ASP A 71 -6.67 -8.51 4.87
N HIS A 72 -6.14 -9.74 4.90
CA HIS A 72 -6.85 -10.98 4.59
C HIS A 72 -7.51 -10.97 3.21
N ARG A 73 -6.83 -10.36 2.21
CA ARG A 73 -7.30 -10.27 0.82
C ARG A 73 -6.30 -10.87 -0.16
N MET A 74 -6.83 -11.31 -1.29
CA MET A 74 -6.03 -11.55 -2.49
C MET A 74 -5.83 -10.21 -3.21
N MET A 75 -4.60 -9.70 -3.26
CA MET A 75 -4.27 -8.46 -3.96
C MET A 75 -4.07 -8.74 -5.46
N LEU A 76 -4.85 -8.08 -6.30
CA LEU A 76 -4.83 -8.25 -7.75
C LEU A 76 -4.56 -6.92 -8.46
N ALA A 77 -3.47 -6.85 -9.20
CA ALA A 77 -3.08 -5.69 -9.99
C ALA A 77 -3.91 -5.63 -11.29
N THR A 78 -4.79 -4.63 -11.42
CA THR A 78 -5.70 -4.52 -12.58
C THR A 78 -5.07 -3.86 -13.80
N ARG A 79 -3.85 -3.34 -13.70
CA ARG A 79 -3.12 -2.71 -14.80
C ARG A 79 -1.90 -3.50 -15.25
N ASN A 80 -1.79 -4.77 -14.82
CA ASN A 80 -0.68 -5.61 -15.24
C ASN A 80 -0.81 -5.98 -16.73
N PRO A 81 0.25 -5.84 -17.53
CA PRO A 81 0.17 -6.13 -18.97
C PRO A 81 0.08 -7.61 -19.31
N HIS A 82 0.42 -8.50 -18.39
CA HIS A 82 0.47 -9.95 -18.62
C HIS A 82 -0.57 -10.74 -17.80
N ILE A 83 -1.01 -10.19 -16.67
CA ILE A 83 -1.98 -10.81 -15.77
C ILE A 83 -3.33 -10.12 -16.01
N ILE A 84 -4.27 -10.87 -16.57
CA ILE A 84 -5.60 -10.34 -16.89
C ILE A 84 -6.53 -10.63 -15.72
N VAL A 85 -7.15 -9.58 -15.20
CA VAL A 85 -8.10 -9.64 -14.08
C VAL A 85 -9.47 -9.22 -14.59
N GLU A 86 -10.45 -10.09 -14.41
CA GLU A 86 -11.85 -9.85 -14.82
C GLU A 86 -12.76 -10.04 -13.61
N GLU A 87 -13.54 -9.01 -13.29
CA GLU A 87 -14.44 -8.97 -12.13
C GLU A 87 -15.87 -9.30 -12.55
N SER A 88 -16.55 -10.12 -11.78
CA SER A 88 -18.00 -10.33 -11.83
C SER A 88 -18.62 -10.00 -10.46
N ALA A 89 -19.94 -10.15 -10.34
CA ALA A 89 -20.65 -9.83 -9.10
C ALA A 89 -20.20 -10.68 -7.91
N ASP A 90 -19.86 -11.93 -8.14
CA ASP A 90 -19.57 -12.96 -7.13
C ASP A 90 -18.15 -13.51 -7.15
N ALA A 91 -17.41 -13.22 -8.23
CA ALA A 91 -16.07 -13.78 -8.42
C ALA A 91 -15.12 -12.84 -9.17
N VAL A 92 -13.83 -13.08 -8.98
CA VAL A 92 -12.75 -12.49 -9.78
C VAL A 92 -12.00 -13.61 -10.48
N SER A 93 -12.01 -13.61 -11.80
CA SER A 93 -11.19 -14.51 -12.60
C SER A 93 -9.86 -13.86 -12.96
N VAL A 94 -8.79 -14.63 -12.84
CA VAL A 94 -7.45 -14.17 -13.18
C VAL A 94 -6.81 -15.15 -14.14
N ARG A 95 -6.13 -14.61 -15.16
CA ARG A 95 -5.48 -15.41 -16.18
C ARG A 95 -4.09 -14.92 -16.50
N TYR A 96 -3.15 -15.85 -16.57
CA TYR A 96 -1.81 -15.65 -17.10
C TYR A 96 -1.46 -16.84 -18.01
N ARG A 97 -1.40 -16.62 -19.32
CA ARG A 97 -1.23 -17.68 -20.35
C ARG A 97 -2.29 -18.78 -20.17
N ASP A 98 -1.86 -20.02 -19.88
CA ASP A 98 -2.71 -21.20 -19.61
C ASP A 98 -3.11 -21.35 -18.14
N ARG A 99 -2.47 -20.62 -17.22
CA ARG A 99 -2.81 -20.63 -15.79
C ARG A 99 -4.06 -19.80 -15.52
N ARG A 100 -4.93 -20.32 -14.65
CA ARG A 100 -6.18 -19.69 -14.27
C ARG A 100 -6.42 -19.79 -12.79
N TRP A 101 -7.02 -18.74 -12.23
CA TRP A 101 -7.51 -18.69 -10.85
C TRP A 101 -8.90 -18.11 -10.86
N LEU A 102 -9.71 -18.57 -9.89
CA LEU A 102 -11.02 -18.04 -9.61
C LEU A 102 -11.12 -17.82 -8.11
N PHE A 103 -11.38 -16.59 -7.70
CA PHE A 103 -11.50 -16.20 -6.30
C PHE A 103 -12.91 -15.67 -6.04
N PRO A 104 -13.48 -15.88 -4.83
CA PRO A 104 -14.66 -15.16 -4.40
C PRO A 104 -14.40 -13.63 -4.47
N ARG A 105 -15.40 -12.87 -4.92
CA ARG A 105 -15.22 -11.41 -5.06
C ARG A 105 -14.85 -10.73 -3.74
N GLU A 106 -15.47 -11.17 -2.65
CA GLU A 106 -15.24 -10.63 -1.31
C GLU A 106 -13.84 -10.90 -0.75
N ASP A 107 -13.16 -11.93 -1.24
CA ASP A 107 -11.78 -12.26 -0.83
C ASP A 107 -10.73 -11.44 -1.57
N CYS A 108 -11.13 -10.61 -2.54
CA CYS A 108 -10.21 -9.87 -3.40
C CYS A 108 -10.21 -8.37 -3.12
N VAL A 109 -9.03 -7.77 -3.24
CA VAL A 109 -8.86 -6.34 -3.42
C VAL A 109 -8.25 -6.06 -4.80
N LEU A 110 -8.96 -5.27 -5.60
CA LEU A 110 -8.53 -4.89 -6.95
C LEU A 110 -7.76 -3.57 -6.87
N LEU A 111 -6.47 -3.62 -7.18
CA LEU A 111 -5.57 -2.49 -7.07
C LEU A 111 -5.29 -1.89 -8.46
N PRO A 112 -5.50 -0.58 -8.65
CA PRO A 112 -5.24 0.08 -9.94
C PRO A 112 -3.74 0.36 -10.13
N ILE A 113 -2.93 -0.67 -10.00
CA ILE A 113 -1.47 -0.67 -10.13
C ILE A 113 -1.02 -1.72 -11.16
N GLU A 114 0.20 -1.60 -11.62
CA GLU A 114 0.75 -2.47 -12.67
C GLU A 114 1.25 -3.81 -12.13
N ASN A 115 1.61 -3.87 -10.85
CA ASN A 115 2.08 -5.09 -10.20
C ASN A 115 1.89 -4.98 -8.68
N THR A 116 1.89 -6.09 -7.95
CA THR A 116 1.79 -6.11 -6.49
C THR A 116 3.15 -6.22 -5.79
N THR A 117 4.14 -5.53 -6.33
CA THR A 117 5.48 -5.40 -5.72
C THR A 117 5.43 -4.46 -4.51
N ALA A 118 6.37 -4.60 -3.58
CA ALA A 118 6.47 -3.75 -2.40
C ALA A 118 6.55 -2.26 -2.77
N GLU A 119 7.25 -1.91 -3.88
CA GLU A 119 7.37 -0.55 -4.40
C GLU A 119 6.01 0.05 -4.80
N LEU A 120 5.20 -0.72 -5.55
CA LEU A 120 3.90 -0.25 -6.02
C LEU A 120 2.84 -0.28 -4.94
N LEU A 121 2.93 -1.19 -3.99
CA LEU A 121 2.11 -1.17 -2.77
C LEU A 121 2.43 0.06 -1.91
N ALA A 122 3.72 0.37 -1.70
CA ALA A 122 4.13 1.59 -0.99
C ALA A 122 3.60 2.85 -1.69
N ARG A 123 3.70 2.94 -3.02
CA ARG A 123 3.13 4.03 -3.82
C ARG A 123 1.62 4.14 -3.68
N TYR A 124 0.91 3.02 -3.77
CA TYR A 124 -0.55 2.98 -3.62
C TYR A 124 -0.98 3.50 -2.24
N ILE A 125 -0.36 2.99 -1.17
CA ILE A 125 -0.64 3.43 0.20
C ILE A 125 -0.32 4.92 0.38
N ALA A 126 0.81 5.40 -0.16
CA ALA A 126 1.19 6.81 -0.07
C ALA A 126 0.17 7.74 -0.70
N HIS A 127 -0.29 7.44 -1.92
CA HIS A 127 -1.31 8.26 -2.61
C HIS A 127 -2.64 8.26 -1.84
N ARG A 128 -3.09 7.09 -1.39
CA ARG A 128 -4.30 6.96 -0.57
C ARG A 128 -4.18 7.79 0.71
N LEU A 129 -3.02 7.72 1.37
CA LEU A 129 -2.79 8.43 2.62
C LEU A 129 -2.77 9.96 2.42
N VAL A 130 -2.16 10.46 1.35
CA VAL A 130 -2.20 11.90 1.01
C VAL A 130 -3.65 12.37 0.83
N ASP A 131 -4.47 11.58 0.14
CA ASP A 131 -5.89 11.91 -0.08
C ASP A 131 -6.68 11.91 1.24
N GLU A 132 -6.46 10.93 2.12
CA GLU A 132 -7.08 10.85 3.45
C GLU A 132 -6.67 12.04 4.33
N LEU A 133 -5.38 12.38 4.37
CA LEU A 133 -4.85 13.51 5.15
C LEU A 133 -5.43 14.84 4.64
N ARG A 134 -5.50 15.02 3.33
CA ARG A 134 -6.08 16.22 2.72
C ARG A 134 -7.57 16.33 3.04
N LYS A 135 -8.32 15.26 2.87
CA LYS A 135 -9.78 15.24 3.00
C LYS A 135 -10.25 15.41 4.45
N HIS A 136 -9.63 14.68 5.37
CA HIS A 136 -10.10 14.59 6.75
C HIS A 136 -9.36 15.51 7.73
N HIS A 137 -8.14 15.91 7.41
CA HIS A 137 -7.32 16.75 8.29
C HIS A 137 -6.92 18.09 7.64
N ARG A 138 -7.30 18.34 6.38
CA ARG A 138 -6.87 19.53 5.61
C ARG A 138 -5.35 19.72 5.62
N PHE A 139 -4.63 18.62 5.70
CA PHE A 139 -3.18 18.59 5.81
C PHE A 139 -2.56 18.00 4.54
N ILE A 140 -1.53 18.68 4.04
CA ILE A 140 -0.69 18.19 2.92
C ILE A 140 0.73 18.15 3.43
N PRO A 141 1.36 16.96 3.54
CA PRO A 141 2.72 16.85 4.02
C PRO A 141 3.70 17.49 3.03
N GLU A 142 4.78 18.10 3.51
CA GLU A 142 5.89 18.56 2.67
C GLU A 142 6.65 17.38 2.07
N VAL A 143 6.84 16.34 2.88
CA VAL A 143 7.37 15.05 2.45
C VAL A 143 6.60 13.96 3.19
N LEU A 144 6.14 12.98 2.44
CA LEU A 144 5.59 11.74 2.98
C LEU A 144 6.45 10.58 2.48
N ARG A 145 6.88 9.71 3.37
CA ARG A 145 7.51 8.43 3.02
C ARG A 145 6.66 7.29 3.52
N VAL A 146 6.43 6.33 2.64
CA VAL A 146 5.76 5.07 3.00
C VAL A 146 6.69 3.92 2.66
N GLU A 147 6.96 3.10 3.65
CA GLU A 147 7.72 1.86 3.54
C GLU A 147 6.76 0.69 3.64
N VAL A 148 6.91 -0.26 2.73
CA VAL A 148 6.26 -1.58 2.79
C VAL A 148 7.34 -2.65 2.86
N GLU A 149 7.39 -3.37 3.97
CA GLU A 149 8.24 -4.54 4.16
C GLU A 149 7.43 -5.78 3.81
N GLU A 150 7.85 -6.48 2.79
CA GLU A 150 7.21 -7.71 2.30
C GLU A 150 7.63 -8.92 3.13
N ASN A 151 8.91 -8.98 3.45
CA ASN A 151 9.51 -10.01 4.29
C ASN A 151 10.57 -9.38 5.17
N ILE A 152 10.97 -10.05 6.25
CA ILE A 152 11.98 -9.53 7.19
C ILE A 152 13.24 -9.10 6.43
N GLY A 153 13.56 -7.81 6.52
CA GLY A 153 14.73 -7.22 5.87
C GLY A 153 14.60 -6.96 4.37
N GLN A 154 13.39 -7.08 3.80
CA GLN A 154 13.11 -6.81 2.40
C GLN A 154 11.96 -5.81 2.30
N SER A 155 12.28 -4.55 2.10
CA SER A 155 11.32 -3.47 2.04
C SER A 155 11.58 -2.51 0.87
N ALA A 156 10.54 -1.82 0.45
CA ALA A 156 10.61 -0.72 -0.49
C ALA A 156 10.00 0.53 0.14
N THR A 157 10.60 1.68 -0.15
CA THR A 157 10.11 2.97 0.34
C THR A 157 9.85 3.90 -0.83
N VAL A 158 8.69 4.52 -0.85
CA VAL A 158 8.37 5.62 -1.75
C VAL A 158 8.46 6.95 -1.00
N GLU A 159 9.02 7.97 -1.63
CA GLU A 159 8.95 9.35 -1.18
C GLU A 159 7.98 10.12 -2.08
N TRP A 160 6.98 10.74 -1.47
CA TRP A 160 6.03 11.61 -2.11
C TRP A 160 6.26 13.07 -1.68
N ARG A 161 6.14 13.99 -2.63
CA ARG A 161 6.14 15.45 -2.42
C ARG A 161 5.00 16.08 -3.22
N PRO A 162 4.41 17.22 -2.77
CA PRO A 162 3.37 17.94 -3.50
C PRO A 162 3.83 18.54 -4.83
#